data_8c4af489bfb9bf8599fdc8b82c1d186c
#
_entry.id   8c4af489bfb9bf8599fdc8b82c1d186c
#
_cell.length_a   1.000
_cell.length_b   1.000
_cell.length_c   1.000
_cell.angle_alpha   90.00
_cell.angle_beta   90.00
_cell.angle_gamma   90.00
#
_symmetry.space_group_name_H-M   'P 1'
#
loop_
_entity.id
_entity.type
_entity.pdbx_description
1 polymer ?
#
loop_
_entity_poly.entity_id
_entity_poly.type
_entity_poly.pdbx_seq_one_letter_code
_entity_poly.pdbx_strand_id
1 'polypeptide(L)'
;MGSQADVSGGAGSQASSAFGLLGRKVGMMRIFTDDGESIPVTVIDVSGNRVSQVKSVEKAGYSAVQLVYGERRASRVNAAEAGHYAKAGVQAGTVAAEFHVSPERAAEVPAGTVLGADHFVVGQYIDVQGTSQGKGFAGTIKRHNFGSQRASHGNSRSHRVPGSIGMAQDPGRVFPGQRMSGQMGNVTRTVQNLVVERIDTERGLLLVRGAVP
;
A
#
# COMPACT_ATOMS: atom_id res chain seq x y z
N MET A 1 20.76 22.29 49.83
CA MET A 1 19.36 22.14 49.38
C MET A 1 19.36 22.19 47.88
N GLY A 2 19.49 21.03 47.24
CA GLY A 2 19.53 20.88 45.79
C GLY A 2 18.17 20.33 45.34
N SER A 3 17.52 21.06 44.46
CA SER A 3 16.29 20.66 43.81
C SER A 3 16.65 19.75 42.65
N GLN A 4 16.27 18.48 42.70
CA GLN A 4 16.28 17.55 41.61
C GLN A 4 15.11 17.90 40.66
N ALA A 5 15.41 18.19 39.42
CA ALA A 5 14.42 18.28 38.37
C ALA A 5 14.27 16.89 37.75
N ASP A 6 13.15 16.24 38.01
CA ASP A 6 12.72 15.02 37.36
C ASP A 6 12.40 15.30 35.89
N VAL A 7 13.26 14.85 34.98
CA VAL A 7 12.98 14.79 33.55
C VAL A 7 12.47 13.37 33.23
N SER A 8 11.23 13.09 33.57
CA SER A 8 10.51 11.93 33.04
C SER A 8 9.76 12.33 31.78
N GLY A 9 10.49 12.56 30.69
CA GLY A 9 9.94 12.65 29.35
C GLY A 9 9.65 11.24 28.82
N GLY A 10 8.57 10.65 29.26
CA GLY A 10 8.03 9.45 28.65
C GLY A 10 7.61 9.76 27.22
N ALA A 11 8.43 9.37 26.24
CA ALA A 11 8.00 9.24 24.87
C ALA A 11 6.94 8.14 24.81
N GLY A 12 5.71 8.51 25.14
CA GLY A 12 4.55 7.66 24.95
C GLY A 12 4.46 7.30 23.49
N SER A 13 4.59 6.03 23.21
CA SER A 13 4.31 5.42 21.93
C SER A 13 2.85 5.72 21.54
N GLN A 14 2.63 6.82 20.86
CA GLN A 14 1.38 7.03 20.09
C GLN A 14 1.46 6.22 18.80
N ALA A 15 1.87 4.96 18.93
CA ALA A 15 1.75 4.00 17.87
C ALA A 15 0.34 3.41 17.93
N SER A 16 -0.39 3.53 16.82
CA SER A 16 -1.43 2.62 16.36
C SER A 16 -2.91 2.94 16.56
N SER A 17 -3.35 4.15 16.56
CA SER A 17 -4.79 4.41 16.38
C SER A 17 -5.17 5.01 15.01
N ALA A 18 -4.20 5.33 14.18
CA ALA A 18 -4.45 5.88 12.85
C ALA A 18 -4.76 4.75 11.86
N PHE A 19 -5.88 4.84 11.16
CA PHE A 19 -6.15 3.99 9.99
C PHE A 19 -5.52 4.62 8.74
N GLY A 20 -5.33 3.80 7.68
CA GLY A 20 -4.73 4.25 6.44
C GLY A 20 -5.64 5.15 5.61
N LEU A 21 -5.07 5.87 4.66
CA LEU A 21 -5.80 6.60 3.61
C LEU A 21 -5.57 5.96 2.25
N LEU A 22 -6.49 6.22 1.34
CA LEU A 22 -6.33 5.90 -0.07
C LEU A 22 -5.55 7.01 -0.75
N GLY A 23 -4.65 6.65 -1.67
CA GLY A 23 -3.86 7.64 -2.39
C GLY A 23 -3.49 7.20 -3.79
N ARG A 24 -3.09 8.17 -4.59
CA ARG A 24 -2.58 7.96 -5.93
C ARG A 24 -1.11 8.36 -6.01
N LYS A 25 -0.27 7.44 -6.45
CA LYS A 25 1.12 7.74 -6.75
C LYS A 25 1.20 8.72 -7.91
N VAL A 26 1.73 9.91 -7.66
CA VAL A 26 1.95 10.95 -8.68
C VAL A 26 3.28 10.72 -9.38
N GLY A 27 4.35 10.44 -8.63
CA GLY A 27 5.67 10.23 -9.16
C GLY A 27 6.72 10.12 -8.05
N MET A 28 7.98 10.23 -8.45
CA MET A 28 9.11 10.28 -7.52
C MET A 28 9.95 11.52 -7.78
N MET A 29 10.52 12.06 -6.72
CA MET A 29 11.46 13.18 -6.78
C MET A 29 12.55 13.04 -5.72
N ARG A 30 13.49 13.96 -5.71
CA ARG A 30 14.48 14.09 -4.63
C ARG A 30 14.22 15.37 -3.88
N ILE A 31 14.34 15.32 -2.58
CA ILE A 31 14.41 16.49 -1.71
C ILE A 31 15.79 16.57 -1.11
N PHE A 32 16.23 17.78 -0.81
CA PHE A 32 17.51 18.03 -0.16
C PHE A 32 17.23 18.58 1.22
N THR A 33 17.94 18.07 2.20
CA THR A 33 17.94 18.59 3.56
C THR A 33 18.91 19.75 3.70
N ASP A 34 18.79 20.51 4.76
CA ASP A 34 19.72 21.61 5.08
C ASP A 34 21.15 21.11 5.30
N ASP A 35 21.29 19.85 5.71
CA ASP A 35 22.59 19.15 5.87
C ASP A 35 23.20 18.69 4.52
N GLY A 36 22.50 18.91 3.39
CA GLY A 36 22.96 18.51 2.06
C GLY A 36 22.66 17.04 1.69
N GLU A 37 21.91 16.29 2.51
CA GLU A 37 21.50 14.93 2.17
C GLU A 37 20.46 14.93 1.05
N SER A 38 20.62 14.06 0.05
CA SER A 38 19.65 13.87 -1.05
C SER A 38 18.75 12.68 -0.75
N ILE A 39 17.49 12.95 -0.39
CA ILE A 39 16.50 11.94 -0.02
C ILE A 39 15.57 11.65 -1.20
N PRO A 40 15.52 10.40 -1.72
CA PRO A 40 14.52 10.03 -2.72
C PRO A 40 13.16 9.87 -2.05
N VAL A 41 12.14 10.54 -2.58
CA VAL A 41 10.77 10.46 -2.08
C VAL A 41 9.78 10.12 -3.17
N THR A 42 8.74 9.39 -2.79
CA THR A 42 7.54 9.19 -3.61
C THR A 42 6.49 10.19 -3.19
N VAL A 43 5.89 10.87 -4.16
CA VAL A 43 4.78 11.81 -3.96
C VAL A 43 3.48 11.04 -4.14
N ILE A 44 2.64 11.07 -3.12
CA ILE A 44 1.33 10.41 -3.09
C ILE A 44 0.28 11.50 -2.87
N ASP A 45 -0.69 11.58 -3.77
CA ASP A 45 -1.87 12.42 -3.62
C ASP A 45 -2.90 11.66 -2.77
N VAL A 46 -3.24 12.22 -1.62
CA VAL A 46 -4.23 11.70 -0.67
C VAL A 46 -5.43 12.64 -0.52
N SER A 47 -5.57 13.62 -1.43
CA SER A 47 -6.66 14.58 -1.41
C SER A 47 -8.03 13.91 -1.61
N GLY A 48 -9.03 14.42 -0.92
CA GLY A 48 -10.41 14.05 -1.17
C GLY A 48 -10.80 12.62 -0.75
N ASN A 49 -10.13 12.04 0.26
CA ASN A 49 -10.62 10.84 0.92
C ASN A 49 -11.93 11.16 1.67
N ARG A 50 -12.95 10.36 1.48
CA ARG A 50 -14.27 10.54 2.08
C ARG A 50 -14.74 9.25 2.72
N VAL A 51 -15.34 9.35 3.90
CA VAL A 51 -15.92 8.20 4.60
C VAL A 51 -17.28 7.89 3.99
N SER A 52 -17.41 6.74 3.33
CA SER A 52 -18.68 6.31 2.75
C SER A 52 -19.54 5.49 3.72
N GLN A 53 -18.90 4.73 4.60
CA GLN A 53 -19.62 3.90 5.55
C GLN A 53 -18.76 3.61 6.78
N VAL A 54 -19.40 3.58 7.94
CA VAL A 54 -18.82 3.07 9.19
C VAL A 54 -19.50 1.74 9.48
N LYS A 55 -18.72 0.68 9.65
CA LYS A 55 -19.19 -0.65 9.98
C LYS A 55 -19.00 -0.92 11.46
N SER A 56 -20.07 -1.35 12.13
CA SER A 56 -20.05 -1.76 13.54
C SER A 56 -20.14 -3.26 13.67
N VAL A 57 -19.61 -3.80 14.77
CA VAL A 57 -19.65 -5.23 15.08
C VAL A 57 -21.08 -5.77 15.07
N GLU A 58 -22.05 -5.00 15.57
CA GLU A 58 -23.46 -5.40 15.65
C GLU A 58 -24.11 -5.66 14.27
N LYS A 59 -23.77 -4.83 13.28
CA LYS A 59 -24.38 -4.88 11.93
C LYS A 59 -23.58 -5.69 10.91
N ALA A 60 -22.26 -5.61 10.99
CA ALA A 60 -21.35 -6.18 10.00
C ALA A 60 -20.52 -7.36 10.53
N GLY A 61 -20.52 -7.59 11.85
CA GLY A 61 -19.69 -8.61 12.48
C GLY A 61 -18.23 -8.17 12.76
N TYR A 62 -17.85 -6.98 12.29
CA TYR A 62 -16.53 -6.39 12.50
C TYR A 62 -16.60 -4.85 12.48
N SER A 63 -15.56 -4.21 13.01
CA SER A 63 -15.46 -2.75 13.00
C SER A 63 -14.49 -2.28 11.92
N ALA A 64 -14.96 -1.40 11.04
CA ALA A 64 -14.17 -0.83 9.95
C ALA A 64 -14.73 0.51 9.48
N VAL A 65 -13.86 1.31 8.88
CA VAL A 65 -14.21 2.54 8.16
C VAL A 65 -13.98 2.31 6.68
N GLN A 66 -15.00 2.52 5.85
CA GLN A 66 -14.88 2.46 4.40
C GLN A 66 -14.58 3.86 3.86
N LEU A 67 -13.44 3.98 3.18
CA LEU A 67 -13.01 5.19 2.50
C LEU A 67 -13.24 5.11 1.01
N VAL A 68 -13.51 6.25 0.42
CA VAL A 68 -13.65 6.43 -1.03
C VAL A 68 -12.70 7.54 -1.48
N TYR A 69 -11.96 7.29 -2.56
CA TYR A 69 -11.00 8.22 -3.13
C TYR A 69 -11.27 8.50 -4.61
N GLY A 70 -10.94 9.70 -5.03
CA GLY A 70 -11.09 10.16 -6.40
C GLY A 70 -12.54 10.46 -6.79
N GLU A 71 -12.74 10.74 -8.08
CA GLU A 71 -14.06 11.07 -8.63
C GLU A 71 -14.42 10.14 -9.79
N ARG A 72 -15.65 9.70 -9.82
CA ARG A 72 -16.20 8.88 -10.90
C ARG A 72 -17.40 9.59 -11.53
N ARG A 73 -17.42 9.66 -12.85
CA ARG A 73 -18.54 10.27 -13.59
C ARG A 73 -19.84 9.53 -13.26
N ALA A 74 -20.93 10.27 -13.01
CA ALA A 74 -22.24 9.71 -12.67
C ALA A 74 -22.74 8.67 -13.68
N SER A 75 -22.48 8.86 -14.97
CA SER A 75 -22.83 7.91 -16.04
C SER A 75 -22.14 6.54 -15.96
N ARG A 76 -21.07 6.43 -15.15
CA ARG A 76 -20.31 5.18 -14.94
C ARG A 76 -20.60 4.53 -13.59
N VAL A 77 -21.51 5.11 -12.80
CA VAL A 77 -21.91 4.59 -11.49
C VAL A 77 -23.21 3.82 -11.69
N ASN A 78 -23.25 2.57 -11.25
CA ASN A 78 -24.49 1.77 -11.31
C ASN A 78 -25.48 2.20 -10.22
N ALA A 79 -26.74 1.81 -10.34
CA ALA A 79 -27.79 2.22 -9.41
C ALA A 79 -27.54 1.75 -7.97
N ALA A 80 -26.94 0.56 -7.79
CA ALA A 80 -26.60 0.02 -6.48
C ALA A 80 -25.50 0.86 -5.80
N GLU A 81 -24.41 1.17 -6.54
CA GLU A 81 -23.35 2.06 -6.05
C GLU A 81 -23.88 3.47 -5.76
N ALA A 82 -24.71 4.02 -6.66
CA ALA A 82 -25.32 5.33 -6.44
C ALA A 82 -26.14 5.39 -5.16
N GLY A 83 -26.95 4.37 -4.90
CA GLY A 83 -27.71 4.25 -3.65
C GLY A 83 -26.84 4.13 -2.40
N HIS A 84 -25.71 3.41 -2.51
CA HIS A 84 -24.75 3.27 -1.43
C HIS A 84 -24.12 4.62 -1.05
N TYR A 85 -23.63 5.38 -2.03
CA TYR A 85 -23.00 6.68 -1.79
C TYR A 85 -24.02 7.76 -1.40
N ALA A 86 -25.23 7.73 -1.96
CA ALA A 86 -26.30 8.65 -1.60
C ALA A 86 -26.70 8.52 -0.13
N LYS A 87 -26.68 7.30 0.41
CA LYS A 87 -26.95 7.04 1.84
C LYS A 87 -25.99 7.74 2.78
N ALA A 88 -24.73 7.90 2.36
CA ALA A 88 -23.67 8.59 3.11
C ALA A 88 -23.57 10.08 2.74
N GLY A 89 -24.30 10.55 1.73
CA GLY A 89 -24.19 11.92 1.22
C GLY A 89 -22.87 12.23 0.54
N VAL A 90 -22.13 11.20 0.06
CA VAL A 90 -20.81 11.37 -0.56
C VAL A 90 -20.85 11.12 -2.07
N GLN A 91 -19.97 11.79 -2.79
CA GLN A 91 -19.80 11.57 -4.23
C GLN A 91 -19.11 10.25 -4.50
N ALA A 92 -19.52 9.55 -5.55
CA ALA A 92 -18.92 8.31 -5.97
C ALA A 92 -17.46 8.49 -6.36
N GLY A 93 -16.58 7.62 -5.83
CA GLY A 93 -15.15 7.64 -6.10
C GLY A 93 -14.71 6.58 -7.10
N THR A 94 -13.43 6.65 -7.46
CA THR A 94 -12.78 5.68 -8.35
C THR A 94 -12.41 4.41 -7.61
N VAL A 95 -12.00 4.53 -6.36
CA VAL A 95 -11.55 3.42 -5.49
C VAL A 95 -12.27 3.52 -4.16
N ALA A 96 -12.70 2.37 -3.65
CA ALA A 96 -13.22 2.22 -2.29
C ALA A 96 -12.45 1.09 -1.59
N ALA A 97 -12.05 1.30 -0.35
CA ALA A 97 -11.44 0.26 0.48
C ALA A 97 -11.82 0.44 1.95
N GLU A 98 -11.67 -0.62 2.70
CA GLU A 98 -12.00 -0.68 4.12
C GLU A 98 -10.74 -0.79 4.96
N PHE A 99 -10.74 -0.06 6.05
CA PHE A 99 -9.70 -0.12 7.06
C PHE A 99 -10.30 -0.62 8.37
N HIS A 100 -9.77 -1.71 8.88
CA HIS A 100 -10.15 -2.23 10.19
C HIS A 100 -9.66 -1.28 11.27
N VAL A 101 -10.54 -0.90 12.15
CA VAL A 101 -10.28 0.03 13.25
C VAL A 101 -10.97 -0.45 14.52
N SER A 102 -10.52 0.04 15.68
CA SER A 102 -11.25 -0.20 16.92
C SER A 102 -12.64 0.43 16.87
N PRO A 103 -13.64 -0.11 17.57
CA PRO A 103 -14.99 0.44 17.62
C PRO A 103 -15.03 1.89 18.08
N GLU A 104 -14.17 2.26 19.04
CA GLU A 104 -14.03 3.62 19.57
C GLU A 104 -13.62 4.59 18.45
N ARG A 105 -12.60 4.22 17.69
CA ARG A 105 -12.07 5.04 16.60
C ARG A 105 -13.06 5.13 15.42
N ALA A 106 -13.81 4.07 15.16
CA ALA A 106 -14.86 4.08 14.14
C ALA A 106 -15.97 5.09 14.48
N ALA A 107 -16.27 5.29 15.77
CA ALA A 107 -17.27 6.24 16.22
C ALA A 107 -16.82 7.71 16.09
N GLU A 108 -15.52 7.98 16.13
CA GLU A 108 -14.97 9.33 15.99
C GLU A 108 -15.06 9.87 14.55
N VAL A 109 -15.21 9.00 13.56
CA VAL A 109 -15.16 9.37 12.15
C VAL A 109 -16.48 9.01 11.45
N PRO A 110 -17.50 9.88 11.54
CA PRO A 110 -18.81 9.61 10.95
C PRO A 110 -18.77 9.56 9.43
N ALA A 111 -19.76 8.90 8.83
CA ALA A 111 -19.93 8.89 7.37
C ALA A 111 -20.09 10.32 6.84
N GLY A 112 -19.53 10.60 5.67
CA GLY A 112 -19.47 11.93 5.07
C GLY A 112 -18.26 12.78 5.45
N THR A 113 -17.46 12.37 6.44
CA THR A 113 -16.23 13.09 6.83
C THR A 113 -15.20 13.04 5.69
N VAL A 114 -14.57 14.18 5.43
CA VAL A 114 -13.44 14.30 4.49
C VAL A 114 -12.14 14.23 5.28
N LEU A 115 -11.21 13.42 4.81
CA LEU A 115 -9.90 13.21 5.43
C LEU A 115 -8.81 13.68 4.47
N GLY A 116 -7.83 14.40 4.99
CA GLY A 116 -6.72 14.97 4.25
C GLY A 116 -5.35 14.43 4.67
N ALA A 117 -4.32 15.06 4.14
CA ALA A 117 -2.93 14.71 4.45
C ALA A 117 -2.54 15.02 5.92
N ASP A 118 -3.28 15.88 6.59
CA ASP A 118 -3.19 16.23 8.01
C ASP A 118 -3.42 15.06 8.96
N HIS A 119 -3.96 13.95 8.43
CA HIS A 119 -4.11 12.69 9.17
C HIS A 119 -2.76 12.06 9.57
N PHE A 120 -1.69 12.36 8.85
CA PHE A 120 -0.35 11.86 9.11
C PHE A 120 0.54 12.90 9.80
N VAL A 121 1.61 12.43 10.43
CA VAL A 121 2.62 13.26 11.08
C VAL A 121 3.98 13.04 10.40
N VAL A 122 4.76 14.11 10.23
CA VAL A 122 6.13 14.03 9.69
C VAL A 122 6.98 13.17 10.63
N GLY A 123 7.79 12.26 10.06
CA GLY A 123 8.58 11.29 10.80
C GLY A 123 7.84 10.00 11.16
N GLN A 124 6.52 9.91 10.92
CA GLN A 124 5.74 8.71 11.15
C GLN A 124 6.15 7.58 10.19
N TYR A 125 6.17 6.35 10.71
CA TYR A 125 6.33 5.15 9.90
C TYR A 125 4.98 4.69 9.36
N ILE A 126 4.94 4.40 8.07
CA ILE A 126 3.74 3.91 7.38
C ILE A 126 4.05 2.71 6.50
N ASP A 127 3.05 1.88 6.28
CA ASP A 127 3.06 0.79 5.31
C ASP A 127 2.26 1.21 4.08
N VAL A 128 2.84 1.02 2.90
CA VAL A 128 2.17 1.38 1.63
C VAL A 128 1.91 0.13 0.81
N GLN A 129 0.64 -0.12 0.56
CA GLN A 129 0.18 -1.22 -0.28
C GLN A 129 -0.29 -0.71 -1.64
N GLY A 130 0.16 -1.37 -2.69
CA GLY A 130 -0.25 -1.04 -4.06
C GLY A 130 -0.05 -2.20 -5.02
N THR A 131 -0.51 -2.02 -6.25
CA THR A 131 -0.31 -2.99 -7.32
C THR A 131 1.00 -2.69 -8.04
N SER A 132 1.91 -3.65 -8.00
CA SER A 132 3.22 -3.52 -8.65
C SER A 132 3.09 -3.49 -10.18
N GLN A 133 4.03 -2.81 -10.83
CA GLN A 133 4.08 -2.74 -12.29
C GLN A 133 4.12 -4.14 -12.91
N GLY A 134 3.23 -4.40 -13.87
CA GLY A 134 3.23 -5.63 -14.64
C GLY A 134 4.45 -5.72 -15.56
N LYS A 135 5.10 -6.89 -15.58
CA LYS A 135 6.26 -7.21 -16.45
C LYS A 135 5.95 -8.31 -17.46
N GLY A 136 4.68 -8.70 -17.55
CA GLY A 136 4.21 -9.76 -18.44
C GLY A 136 4.73 -11.15 -18.06
N PHE A 137 4.72 -12.08 -19.01
CA PHE A 137 5.28 -13.41 -18.82
C PHE A 137 6.81 -13.33 -18.74
N ALA A 138 7.39 -13.85 -17.67
CA ALA A 138 8.82 -13.85 -17.43
C ALA A 138 9.37 -15.25 -17.21
N GLY A 139 10.54 -15.51 -17.77
CA GLY A 139 11.28 -16.76 -17.55
C GLY A 139 11.81 -16.87 -16.12
N THR A 140 12.23 -18.07 -15.72
CA THR A 140 12.69 -18.39 -14.37
C THR A 140 13.89 -17.55 -13.93
N ILE A 141 14.78 -17.18 -14.84
CA ILE A 141 15.94 -16.34 -14.56
C ILE A 141 15.47 -14.95 -14.08
N LYS A 142 14.57 -14.29 -14.83
CA LYS A 142 14.06 -12.96 -14.48
C LYS A 142 13.12 -13.00 -13.28
N ARG A 143 12.26 -14.02 -13.22
CA ARG A 143 11.19 -14.10 -12.21
C ARG A 143 11.70 -14.54 -10.84
N HIS A 144 12.67 -15.47 -10.80
CA HIS A 144 13.12 -16.14 -9.59
C HIS A 144 14.63 -16.07 -9.37
N ASN A 145 15.38 -15.34 -10.23
CA ASN A 145 16.83 -15.21 -10.17
C ASN A 145 17.59 -16.55 -10.29
N PHE A 146 17.10 -17.44 -11.13
CA PHE A 146 17.80 -18.69 -11.43
C PHE A 146 19.08 -18.40 -12.20
N GLY A 147 20.11 -19.22 -11.99
CA GLY A 147 21.32 -19.20 -12.81
C GLY A 147 21.00 -19.65 -14.25
N SER A 148 21.73 -19.12 -15.22
CA SER A 148 21.69 -19.64 -16.58
C SER A 148 22.49 -20.94 -16.69
N GLN A 149 22.16 -21.77 -17.66
CA GLN A 149 23.00 -22.91 -18.06
C GLN A 149 24.24 -22.41 -18.81
N ARG A 150 25.23 -23.31 -19.00
CA ARG A 150 26.46 -23.00 -19.73
C ARG A 150 26.14 -22.56 -21.17
N ALA A 151 26.90 -21.59 -21.69
CA ALA A 151 26.75 -21.12 -23.06
C ALA A 151 27.36 -22.06 -24.07
N SER A 152 28.35 -22.90 -23.66
CA SER A 152 29.11 -23.86 -24.48
C SER A 152 29.27 -25.19 -23.73
N HIS A 153 30.32 -25.97 -24.02
CA HIS A 153 30.60 -27.27 -23.42
C HIS A 153 29.47 -28.28 -23.62
N GLY A 154 28.99 -28.41 -24.89
CA GLY A 154 27.96 -29.36 -25.26
C GLY A 154 26.53 -28.95 -24.97
N ASN A 155 26.30 -27.79 -24.38
CA ASN A 155 24.95 -27.29 -24.18
C ASN A 155 24.34 -26.79 -25.49
N SER A 156 23.23 -27.38 -25.91
CA SER A 156 22.48 -27.01 -27.11
C SER A 156 21.03 -26.65 -26.72
N ARG A 157 20.59 -25.44 -27.12
CA ARG A 157 19.20 -24.94 -26.93
C ARG A 157 18.67 -24.79 -25.49
N SER A 158 19.45 -25.13 -24.45
CA SER A 158 18.99 -25.20 -23.06
C SER A 158 19.64 -24.13 -22.17
N HIS A 159 19.89 -22.92 -22.68
CA HIS A 159 20.65 -21.89 -21.98
C HIS A 159 19.84 -21.18 -20.87
N ARG A 160 18.54 -21.02 -21.07
CA ARG A 160 17.66 -20.24 -20.16
C ARG A 160 16.51 -21.06 -19.54
N VAL A 161 16.64 -22.35 -19.50
CA VAL A 161 15.64 -23.28 -18.94
C VAL A 161 15.73 -23.34 -17.42
N PRO A 162 14.63 -23.74 -16.73
CA PRO A 162 14.61 -23.84 -15.27
C PRO A 162 15.51 -24.95 -14.71
N GLY A 163 15.90 -25.93 -15.53
CA GLY A 163 16.55 -27.16 -15.07
C GLY A 163 15.56 -28.22 -14.64
N SER A 164 15.97 -29.09 -13.73
CA SER A 164 15.09 -30.15 -13.21
C SER A 164 13.92 -29.55 -12.43
N ILE A 165 12.72 -30.06 -12.66
CA ILE A 165 11.48 -29.64 -11.99
C ILE A 165 10.92 -30.69 -11.03
N GLY A 166 11.58 -31.87 -10.95
CA GLY A 166 11.17 -32.95 -10.06
C GLY A 166 11.99 -34.22 -10.30
N MET A 167 11.60 -35.27 -9.64
CA MET A 167 12.14 -36.62 -9.78
C MET A 167 11.25 -37.44 -10.71
N ALA A 168 11.79 -38.55 -11.26
CA ALA A 168 11.13 -39.32 -12.31
C ALA A 168 9.88 -40.08 -11.82
N GLN A 169 10.04 -41.36 -11.49
CA GLN A 169 8.93 -42.26 -11.17
C GLN A 169 8.27 -41.95 -9.84
N ASP A 170 9.05 -41.62 -8.82
CA ASP A 170 8.59 -41.26 -7.49
C ASP A 170 9.13 -39.87 -7.14
N PRO A 171 8.26 -38.85 -6.93
CA PRO A 171 6.81 -38.87 -6.69
C PRO A 171 5.92 -38.84 -7.95
N GLY A 172 6.48 -38.84 -9.18
CA GLY A 172 5.72 -38.85 -10.44
C GLY A 172 4.92 -37.56 -10.70
N ARG A 173 5.20 -36.49 -9.97
CA ARG A 173 4.53 -35.17 -10.08
C ARG A 173 5.47 -34.03 -9.74
N VAL A 174 5.12 -32.84 -10.16
CA VAL A 174 5.77 -31.59 -9.71
C VAL A 174 5.09 -31.13 -8.42
N PHE A 175 5.87 -30.79 -7.41
CA PHE A 175 5.33 -30.33 -6.14
C PHE A 175 4.71 -28.92 -6.27
N PRO A 176 3.64 -28.64 -5.50
CA PRO A 176 3.10 -27.29 -5.38
C PRO A 176 4.18 -26.31 -4.92
N GLY A 177 4.15 -25.09 -5.46
CA GLY A 177 5.13 -24.06 -5.11
C GLY A 177 6.45 -24.13 -5.89
N GLN A 178 6.65 -25.12 -6.78
CA GLN A 178 7.82 -25.17 -7.65
C GLN A 178 7.92 -23.89 -8.49
N ARG A 179 9.10 -23.26 -8.44
CA ARG A 179 9.34 -21.98 -9.12
C ARG A 179 9.49 -22.20 -10.63
N MET A 180 8.55 -21.66 -11.39
CA MET A 180 8.49 -21.77 -12.86
C MET A 180 8.29 -20.39 -13.49
N SER A 181 8.45 -20.33 -14.82
CA SER A 181 8.09 -19.17 -15.62
C SER A 181 6.60 -18.82 -15.46
N GLY A 182 6.25 -17.56 -15.64
CA GLY A 182 4.86 -17.10 -15.54
C GLY A 182 4.78 -15.59 -15.41
N GLN A 183 3.59 -15.09 -15.11
CA GLN A 183 3.34 -13.67 -14.91
C GLN A 183 4.23 -13.12 -13.79
N MET A 184 4.88 -11.99 -14.08
CA MET A 184 5.68 -11.22 -13.12
C MET A 184 5.10 -9.82 -12.98
N GLY A 185 5.04 -9.32 -11.75
CA GLY A 185 4.38 -8.05 -11.44
C GLY A 185 2.85 -8.12 -11.58
N ASN A 186 2.19 -6.96 -11.53
CA ASN A 186 0.72 -6.82 -11.47
C ASN A 186 0.11 -7.62 -10.31
N VAL A 187 0.77 -7.57 -9.17
CA VAL A 187 0.34 -8.20 -7.92
C VAL A 187 0.39 -7.18 -6.79
N THR A 188 -0.51 -7.32 -5.84
CA THR A 188 -0.52 -6.49 -4.63
C THR A 188 0.75 -6.73 -3.84
N ARG A 189 1.44 -5.65 -3.50
CA ARG A 189 2.66 -5.65 -2.68
C ARG A 189 2.54 -4.59 -1.62
N THR A 190 3.06 -4.89 -0.44
CA THR A 190 3.17 -3.95 0.68
C THR A 190 4.65 -3.66 0.92
N VAL A 191 5.00 -2.40 0.97
CA VAL A 191 6.31 -1.94 1.44
C VAL A 191 6.10 -1.37 2.82
N GLN A 192 6.83 -1.92 3.78
CA GLN A 192 6.69 -1.61 5.19
C GLN A 192 7.71 -0.59 5.68
N ASN A 193 7.39 0.07 6.78
CA ASN A 193 8.30 0.96 7.51
C ASN A 193 8.86 2.12 6.67
N LEU A 194 8.04 2.71 5.82
CA LEU A 194 8.39 3.92 5.09
C LEU A 194 8.17 5.14 5.97
N VAL A 195 9.10 6.10 5.93
CA VAL A 195 9.02 7.34 6.71
C VAL A 195 8.30 8.42 5.91
N VAL A 196 7.39 9.13 6.56
CA VAL A 196 6.78 10.35 6.03
C VAL A 196 7.77 11.50 6.20
N GLU A 197 8.33 12.00 5.10
CA GLU A 197 9.34 13.08 5.12
C GLU A 197 8.70 14.46 5.15
N ARG A 198 7.63 14.64 4.39
CA ARG A 198 6.95 15.94 4.29
C ARG A 198 5.47 15.75 3.99
N ILE A 199 4.67 16.68 4.50
CA ILE A 199 3.22 16.75 4.27
C ILE A 199 2.92 18.13 3.69
N ASP A 200 2.21 18.15 2.56
CA ASP A 200 1.69 19.37 1.95
C ASP A 200 0.16 19.32 2.09
N THR A 201 -0.36 20.01 3.08
CA THR A 201 -1.78 20.03 3.40
C THR A 201 -2.60 20.81 2.39
N GLU A 202 -2.01 21.88 1.78
CA GLU A 202 -2.70 22.70 0.79
C GLU A 202 -3.02 21.90 -0.48
N ARG A 203 -2.06 21.09 -0.93
CA ARG A 203 -2.19 20.25 -2.12
C ARG A 203 -2.67 18.85 -1.84
N GLY A 204 -2.79 18.45 -0.58
CA GLY A 204 -3.13 17.09 -0.16
C GLY A 204 -2.08 16.04 -0.54
N LEU A 205 -0.78 16.42 -0.51
CA LEU A 205 0.32 15.55 -0.91
C LEU A 205 1.08 15.01 0.30
N LEU A 206 1.41 13.73 0.22
CA LEU A 206 2.25 13.04 1.18
C LEU A 206 3.56 12.63 0.49
N LEU A 207 4.69 13.06 1.03
CA LEU A 207 6.02 12.71 0.53
C LEU A 207 6.60 11.61 1.43
N VAL A 208 6.78 10.43 0.87
CA VAL A 208 7.23 9.24 1.60
C VAL A 208 8.61 8.83 1.13
N ARG A 209 9.53 8.59 2.05
CA ARG A 209 10.92 8.20 1.76
C ARG A 209 10.97 6.85 1.07
N GLY A 210 11.60 6.82 -0.12
CA GLY A 210 11.82 5.59 -0.87
C GLY A 210 10.80 5.33 -1.97
N ALA A 211 10.81 4.11 -2.50
CA ALA A 211 9.94 3.66 -3.59
C ALA A 211 8.70 2.95 -3.06
N VAL A 212 7.56 3.17 -3.71
CA VAL A 212 6.30 2.46 -3.47
C VAL A 212 5.85 1.72 -4.73
N PRO A 213 5.03 0.67 -4.59
CA PRO A 213 4.50 -0.12 -5.71
C PRO A 213 3.80 0.72 -6.75
#